data_50a8f5980a1e0a44599db9de717328f0
#
_entry.id   50a8f5980a1e0a44599db9de717328f0
#
_cell.length_a   1.000
_cell.length_b   1.000
_cell.length_c   1.000
_cell.angle_alpha   90.00
_cell.angle_beta   90.00
_cell.angle_gamma   90.00
#
_symmetry.space_group_name_H-M   'P 1'
#
loop_
_entity.id
_entity.type
_entity.pdbx_description
1 polymer ?
#
loop_
_entity_poly.entity_id
_entity_poly.type
_entity_poly.pdbx_seq_one_letter_code
_entity_poly.pdbx_strand_id
1 'polypeptide(L)'
;LYALLSFRERTYSGDKGRLRLPVLIDTDNPIYESSAKNKRTDFAIRWSHYFDEFEVALSHFSGTSREPRLMPSAKKLNRLTPYYEKINQTGLEALYLIGSLALKLEAIRRSGQGDTFSAATAGFEYTQVGISDSRIDLGWILEANHDDRLSSSPFVVGTRLTFNDSYDSQILSGM
;
A
#
# COMPACT_ATOMS: atom_id res chain seq x y z
N LEU A 1 -2.88 15.06 13.24
CA LEU A 1 -1.60 15.62 12.80
C LEU A 1 -0.46 14.87 13.49
N TYR A 2 0.56 14.50 12.72
CA TYR A 2 1.73 13.77 13.21
C TYR A 2 3.00 14.52 12.79
N ALA A 3 3.94 14.67 13.72
CA ALA A 3 5.30 15.09 13.47
C ALA A 3 6.23 13.89 13.69
N LEU A 4 6.92 13.46 12.66
CA LEU A 4 7.81 12.30 12.66
C LEU A 4 9.24 12.83 12.73
N LEU A 5 9.84 12.84 13.91
CA LEU A 5 11.12 13.52 14.20
C LEU A 5 12.33 12.87 13.51
N SER A 6 12.21 11.63 13.10
CA SER A 6 13.23 10.89 12.36
C SER A 6 12.59 9.70 11.64
N PHE A 7 13.30 9.13 10.68
CA PHE A 7 12.87 7.87 10.09
C PHE A 7 13.95 6.80 10.23
N ARG A 8 13.52 5.55 10.23
CA ARG A 8 14.42 4.40 10.19
C ARG A 8 14.65 4.00 8.73
N GLU A 9 15.90 3.91 8.36
CA GLU A 9 16.32 3.44 7.04
C GLU A 9 15.91 2.00 6.80
N ARG A 10 15.61 1.67 5.55
CA ARG A 10 15.23 0.31 5.16
C ARG A 10 16.44 -0.64 5.28
N THR A 11 16.23 -1.78 5.88
CA THR A 11 17.22 -2.85 5.96
C THR A 11 17.11 -3.79 4.77
N TYR A 12 18.23 -4.34 4.33
CA TYR A 12 18.32 -5.29 3.21
C TYR A 12 19.10 -6.52 3.64
N SER A 13 18.82 -7.66 3.02
CA SER A 13 19.55 -8.90 3.26
C SER A 13 20.99 -8.76 2.81
N GLY A 14 21.94 -9.13 3.69
CA GLY A 14 23.37 -9.16 3.37
C GLY A 14 23.74 -10.32 2.41
N ASP A 15 25.02 -10.42 2.13
CA ASP A 15 25.61 -11.40 1.19
C ASP A 15 25.30 -12.87 1.51
N LYS A 16 25.11 -13.19 2.77
CA LYS A 16 24.74 -14.54 3.27
C LYS A 16 23.23 -14.74 3.45
N GLY A 17 22.42 -13.70 3.17
CA GLY A 17 20.97 -13.76 3.32
C GLY A 17 20.30 -14.64 2.26
N ARG A 18 19.42 -15.55 2.67
CA ARG A 18 18.67 -16.42 1.74
C ARG A 18 17.80 -15.64 0.75
N LEU A 19 17.24 -14.53 1.16
CA LEU A 19 16.36 -13.65 0.37
C LEU A 19 17.10 -12.39 -0.12
N ARG A 20 18.41 -12.49 -0.38
CA ARG A 20 19.15 -11.36 -0.91
C ARG A 20 18.77 -11.07 -2.36
N LEU A 21 18.89 -9.80 -2.73
CA LEU A 21 18.79 -9.40 -4.14
C LEU A 21 20.01 -9.92 -4.94
N PRO A 22 19.89 -10.09 -6.26
CA PRO A 22 21.01 -10.46 -7.13
C PRO A 22 22.19 -9.48 -7.01
N VAL A 23 21.90 -8.19 -6.82
CA VAL A 23 22.89 -7.14 -6.54
C VAL A 23 22.75 -6.71 -5.09
N LEU A 24 23.84 -6.68 -4.34
CA LEU A 24 23.85 -6.31 -2.93
C LEU A 24 23.63 -4.81 -2.74
N ILE A 25 22.98 -4.46 -1.64
CA ILE A 25 22.70 -3.07 -1.28
C ILE A 25 23.77 -2.59 -0.28
N ASP A 26 24.38 -1.44 -0.56
CA ASP A 26 25.29 -0.75 0.35
C ASP A 26 24.51 0.13 1.32
N THR A 27 24.12 -0.45 2.43
CA THR A 27 23.37 0.26 3.50
C THR A 27 24.25 1.15 4.37
N ASP A 28 25.60 1.01 4.28
CA ASP A 28 26.52 1.82 5.09
C ASP A 28 26.70 3.25 4.53
N ASN A 29 26.32 3.46 3.27
CA ASN A 29 26.51 4.74 2.57
C ASN A 29 25.20 5.21 1.90
N PRO A 30 24.08 5.35 2.64
CA PRO A 30 22.84 5.85 2.07
C PRO A 30 23.00 7.30 1.61
N ILE A 31 22.28 7.67 0.56
CA ILE A 31 22.22 9.03 0.03
C ILE A 31 20.88 9.63 0.42
N TYR A 32 20.86 10.92 0.73
CA TYR A 32 19.66 11.65 1.13
C TYR A 32 19.54 12.94 0.32
N GLU A 33 18.36 13.22 -0.13
CA GLU A 33 18.04 14.53 -0.72
C GLU A 33 18.03 15.63 0.36
N SER A 34 17.61 15.30 1.58
CA SER A 34 17.61 16.23 2.71
C SER A 34 18.98 16.29 3.39
N SER A 35 19.48 17.51 3.66
CA SER A 35 20.72 17.72 4.45
C SER A 35 20.59 17.20 5.90
N ALA A 36 19.39 17.17 6.45
CA ALA A 36 19.11 16.62 7.79
C ALA A 36 19.13 15.07 7.81
N LYS A 37 19.24 14.42 6.63
CA LYS A 37 19.32 12.97 6.47
C LYS A 37 18.13 12.27 7.17
N ASN A 38 18.39 11.20 7.93
CA ASN A 38 17.38 10.44 8.66
C ASN A 38 16.80 11.18 9.89
N LYS A 39 17.38 12.34 10.26
CA LYS A 39 16.87 13.21 11.35
C LYS A 39 15.92 14.29 10.86
N ARG A 40 15.54 14.27 9.57
CA ARG A 40 14.53 15.19 9.05
C ARG A 40 13.19 14.95 9.74
N THR A 41 12.55 16.03 10.17
CA THR A 41 11.17 15.97 10.65
C THR A 41 10.23 15.91 9.46
N ASP A 42 9.41 14.88 9.39
CA ASP A 42 8.36 14.69 8.40
C ASP A 42 6.99 14.96 9.03
N PHE A 43 6.00 15.28 8.22
CA PHE A 43 4.66 15.62 8.68
C PHE A 43 3.62 14.75 7.99
N ALA A 44 2.60 14.36 8.76
CA ALA A 44 1.42 13.70 8.23
C ALA A 44 0.16 14.24 8.89
N ILE A 45 -0.90 14.35 8.12
CA ILE A 45 -2.24 14.66 8.61
C ILE A 45 -3.22 13.62 8.03
N ARG A 46 -4.16 13.18 8.84
CA ARG A 46 -5.29 12.37 8.41
C ARG A 46 -6.55 12.93 9.07
N TRP A 47 -7.57 13.10 8.25
CA TRP A 47 -8.93 13.38 8.66
C TRP A 47 -9.81 12.23 8.19
N SER A 48 -10.75 11.78 9.03
CA SER A 48 -11.76 10.80 8.65
C SER A 48 -13.09 11.14 9.27
N HIS A 49 -14.16 10.77 8.57
CA HIS A 49 -15.51 10.98 9.05
C HIS A 49 -16.42 9.84 8.63
N TYR A 50 -17.42 9.55 9.46
CA TYR A 50 -18.46 8.55 9.24
C TYR A 50 -19.79 9.27 9.04
N PHE A 51 -20.48 8.93 7.97
CA PHE A 51 -21.82 9.41 7.63
C PHE A 51 -22.74 8.19 7.47
N ASP A 52 -23.33 7.70 8.55
CA ASP A 52 -24.13 6.48 8.57
C ASP A 52 -23.36 5.30 7.92
N GLU A 53 -23.73 4.88 6.72
CA GLU A 53 -23.12 3.78 5.99
C GLU A 53 -21.86 4.17 5.18
N PHE A 54 -21.51 5.46 5.15
CA PHE A 54 -20.38 5.98 4.39
C PHE A 54 -19.25 6.44 5.29
N GLU A 55 -18.06 5.91 5.05
CA GLU A 55 -16.81 6.39 5.65
C GLU A 55 -15.93 7.03 4.59
N VAL A 56 -15.34 8.17 4.91
CA VAL A 56 -14.33 8.82 4.07
C VAL A 56 -13.15 9.25 4.89
N ALA A 57 -11.94 9.11 4.33
CA ALA A 57 -10.73 9.65 4.90
C ALA A 57 -9.86 10.33 3.86
N LEU A 58 -9.25 11.43 4.27
CA LEU A 58 -8.25 12.18 3.51
C LEU A 58 -6.95 12.19 4.30
N SER A 59 -5.86 11.94 3.62
CA SER A 59 -4.53 11.96 4.22
C SER A 59 -3.54 12.76 3.38
N HIS A 60 -2.57 13.36 4.04
CA HIS A 60 -1.45 13.99 3.37
C HIS A 60 -0.16 13.72 4.15
N PHE A 61 0.88 13.31 3.45
CA PHE A 61 2.22 13.10 3.97
C PHE A 61 3.21 13.98 3.20
N SER A 62 4.05 14.69 3.92
CA SER A 62 5.19 15.44 3.38
C SER A 62 6.45 15.05 4.13
N GLY A 63 7.34 14.33 3.47
CA GLY A 63 8.48 13.76 4.16
C GLY A 63 9.43 12.98 3.28
N THR A 64 10.34 12.27 3.92
CA THR A 64 11.29 11.37 3.27
C THR A 64 10.59 10.08 2.85
N SER A 65 10.75 9.64 1.62
CA SER A 65 10.23 8.36 1.14
C SER A 65 10.80 7.20 1.96
N ARG A 66 9.92 6.29 2.41
CA ARG A 66 10.34 5.05 3.10
C ARG A 66 10.76 3.94 2.13
N GLU A 67 10.55 4.18 0.84
CA GLU A 67 11.01 3.33 -0.26
C GLU A 67 12.08 4.08 -1.05
N PRO A 68 13.39 3.86 -0.75
CA PRO A 68 14.45 4.56 -1.46
C PRO A 68 14.57 4.04 -2.89
N ARG A 69 14.97 4.91 -3.80
CA ARG A 69 15.43 4.51 -5.12
C ARG A 69 16.82 3.87 -4.98
N LEU A 70 17.05 2.75 -5.64
CA LEU A 70 18.33 2.07 -5.64
C LEU A 70 19.17 2.56 -6.81
N MET A 71 20.30 3.18 -6.52
CA MET A 71 21.23 3.74 -7.51
C MET A 71 22.55 2.98 -7.50
N PRO A 72 23.29 2.91 -8.61
CA PRO A 72 24.65 2.36 -8.61
C PRO A 72 25.51 3.03 -7.53
N SER A 73 26.22 2.21 -6.74
CA SER A 73 27.08 2.75 -5.68
C SER A 73 28.33 3.40 -6.25
N ALA A 74 28.58 4.65 -5.85
CA ALA A 74 29.82 5.34 -6.18
C ALA A 74 31.05 4.84 -5.36
N LYS A 75 30.80 4.12 -4.26
CA LYS A 75 31.85 3.70 -3.32
C LYS A 75 32.19 2.22 -3.38
N LYS A 76 31.24 1.38 -3.77
CA LYS A 76 31.42 -0.08 -3.80
C LYS A 76 30.99 -0.62 -5.15
N LEU A 77 31.94 -1.20 -5.88
CA LEU A 77 31.68 -1.81 -7.18
C LEU A 77 30.62 -2.93 -7.06
N ASN A 78 29.77 -3.04 -8.06
CA ASN A 78 28.70 -4.05 -8.13
C ASN A 78 27.73 -4.03 -6.93
N ARG A 79 27.48 -2.84 -6.37
CA ARG A 79 26.45 -2.62 -5.34
C ARG A 79 25.52 -1.49 -5.72
N LEU A 80 24.33 -1.49 -5.12
CA LEU A 80 23.39 -0.39 -5.20
C LEU A 80 23.39 0.36 -3.86
N THR A 81 23.18 1.66 -3.91
CA THR A 81 23.07 2.53 -2.74
C THR A 81 21.64 3.06 -2.66
N PRO A 82 20.97 2.99 -1.49
CA PRO A 82 19.66 3.56 -1.32
C PRO A 82 19.72 5.10 -1.32
N TYR A 83 18.89 5.72 -2.16
CA TYR A 83 18.71 7.16 -2.24
C TYR A 83 17.33 7.55 -1.69
N TYR A 84 17.32 8.28 -0.60
CA TYR A 84 16.12 8.71 0.13
C TYR A 84 15.70 10.10 -0.32
N GLU A 85 14.66 10.17 -1.13
CA GLU A 85 14.09 11.38 -1.70
C GLU A 85 12.93 11.90 -0.86
N LYS A 86 12.61 13.18 -1.00
CA LYS A 86 11.44 13.79 -0.39
C LYS A 86 10.22 13.53 -1.27
N ILE A 87 9.09 13.22 -0.64
CA ILE A 87 7.82 13.04 -1.31
C ILE A 87 6.72 13.86 -0.66
N ASN A 88 5.71 14.19 -1.46
CA ASN A 88 4.40 14.61 -0.99
C ASN A 88 3.38 13.61 -1.52
N GLN A 89 2.57 13.06 -0.64
CA GLN A 89 1.54 12.11 -1.00
C GLN A 89 0.22 12.51 -0.37
N THR A 90 -0.81 12.62 -1.20
CA THR A 90 -2.19 12.80 -0.77
C THR A 90 -2.94 11.49 -1.02
N GLY A 91 -3.74 11.06 -0.06
CA GLY A 91 -4.56 9.85 -0.14
C GLY A 91 -6.02 10.15 0.14
N LEU A 92 -6.89 9.42 -0.56
CA LEU A 92 -8.33 9.36 -0.37
C LEU A 92 -8.69 7.90 -0.09
N GLU A 93 -9.49 7.67 0.93
CA GLU A 93 -10.10 6.37 1.25
C GLU A 93 -11.61 6.59 1.34
N ALA A 94 -12.42 5.69 0.79
CA ALA A 94 -13.86 5.70 0.93
C ALA A 94 -14.40 4.28 1.06
N LEU A 95 -15.34 4.10 1.98
CA LEU A 95 -16.07 2.85 2.18
C LEU A 95 -17.56 3.17 2.26
N TYR A 96 -18.37 2.42 1.53
CA TYR A 96 -19.82 2.52 1.59
C TYR A 96 -20.43 1.14 1.80
N LEU A 97 -21.23 1.00 2.84
CA LEU A 97 -21.86 -0.25 3.27
C LEU A 97 -23.37 -0.16 3.08
N ILE A 98 -23.96 -1.05 2.28
CA ILE A 98 -25.41 -1.14 2.07
C ILE A 98 -25.85 -2.59 2.26
N GLY A 99 -26.38 -2.92 3.41
CA GLY A 99 -26.74 -4.30 3.72
C GLY A 99 -25.54 -5.23 3.57
N SER A 100 -25.61 -6.16 2.62
CA SER A 100 -24.52 -7.13 2.34
C SER A 100 -23.51 -6.65 1.30
N LEU A 101 -23.62 -5.42 0.81
CA LEU A 101 -22.72 -4.84 -0.19
C LEU A 101 -21.75 -3.86 0.47
N ALA A 102 -20.45 -4.01 0.19
CA ALA A 102 -19.41 -3.06 0.51
C ALA A 102 -18.74 -2.53 -0.77
N LEU A 103 -18.75 -1.21 -0.94
CA LEU A 103 -18.01 -0.51 -2.00
C LEU A 103 -16.79 0.17 -1.37
N LYS A 104 -15.61 -0.05 -1.97
CA LYS A 104 -14.32 0.42 -1.47
C LYS A 104 -13.59 1.22 -2.53
N LEU A 105 -12.96 2.31 -2.14
CA LEU A 105 -12.10 3.11 -2.98
C LEU A 105 -10.88 3.57 -2.18
N GLU A 106 -9.70 3.35 -2.72
CA GLU A 106 -8.47 3.93 -2.24
C GLU A 106 -7.77 4.60 -3.41
N ALA A 107 -7.29 5.82 -3.23
CA ALA A 107 -6.55 6.54 -4.25
C ALA A 107 -5.42 7.35 -3.63
N ILE A 108 -4.29 7.43 -4.34
CA ILE A 108 -3.16 8.26 -3.96
C ILE A 108 -2.70 9.10 -5.13
N ARG A 109 -2.17 10.28 -4.81
CA ARG A 109 -1.34 11.08 -5.71
C ARG A 109 -0.03 11.37 -5.02
N ARG A 110 1.10 11.02 -5.66
CA ARG A 110 2.44 11.20 -5.13
C ARG A 110 3.29 12.02 -6.09
N SER A 111 4.04 12.97 -5.53
CA SER A 111 5.10 13.74 -6.20
C SER A 111 6.41 13.66 -5.41
N GLY A 112 7.47 14.00 -6.04
CA GLY A 112 8.83 13.77 -5.53
C GLY A 112 9.41 12.44 -5.99
N GLN A 113 10.44 11.90 -5.92
CA GLN A 113 10.93 10.56 -6.30
C GLN A 113 10.56 10.17 -7.75
N GLY A 114 10.92 11.03 -8.70
CA GLY A 114 10.61 10.87 -10.12
C GLY A 114 9.34 11.63 -10.52
N ASP A 115 8.67 11.14 -11.57
CA ASP A 115 7.45 11.76 -12.08
C ASP A 115 6.30 11.67 -11.09
N THR A 116 5.43 12.67 -11.12
CA THR A 116 4.19 12.64 -10.35
C THR A 116 3.27 11.58 -10.93
N PHE A 117 2.69 10.74 -10.07
CA PHE A 117 1.76 9.70 -10.47
C PHE A 117 0.54 9.66 -9.57
N SER A 118 -0.52 9.05 -10.08
CA SER A 118 -1.69 8.65 -9.32
C SER A 118 -1.86 7.14 -9.41
N ALA A 119 -2.37 6.55 -8.31
CA ALA A 119 -2.77 5.16 -8.29
C ALA A 119 -4.08 5.04 -7.52
N ALA A 120 -4.94 4.12 -7.93
CA ALA A 120 -6.24 3.88 -7.30
C ALA A 120 -6.59 2.41 -7.33
N THR A 121 -7.29 1.97 -6.29
CA THR A 121 -7.94 0.67 -6.19
C THR A 121 -9.41 0.89 -5.89
N ALA A 122 -10.29 0.33 -6.70
CA ALA A 122 -11.73 0.34 -6.47
C ALA A 122 -12.21 -1.11 -6.41
N GLY A 123 -13.03 -1.42 -5.42
CA GLY A 123 -13.53 -2.77 -5.21
C GLY A 123 -14.96 -2.80 -4.71
N PHE A 124 -15.62 -3.93 -4.94
CA PHE A 124 -16.85 -4.26 -4.25
C PHE A 124 -16.78 -5.67 -3.66
N GLU A 125 -17.45 -5.84 -2.54
CA GLU A 125 -17.73 -7.13 -1.95
C GLU A 125 -19.24 -7.26 -1.72
N TYR A 126 -19.81 -8.38 -2.12
CA TYR A 126 -21.20 -8.69 -1.86
C TYR A 126 -21.32 -10.06 -1.22
N THR A 127 -21.99 -10.17 -0.08
CA THR A 127 -22.19 -11.44 0.62
C THR A 127 -23.64 -11.87 0.52
N GLN A 128 -23.87 -12.99 -0.14
CA GLN A 128 -25.14 -13.70 -0.17
C GLN A 128 -25.19 -14.65 1.02
N VAL A 129 -25.99 -14.30 2.02
CA VAL A 129 -26.11 -15.06 3.26
C VAL A 129 -27.02 -16.27 3.04
N GLY A 130 -26.63 -17.42 3.58
CA GLY A 130 -27.46 -18.62 3.63
C GLY A 130 -27.83 -19.18 2.26
N ILE A 131 -26.86 -19.36 1.37
CA ILE A 131 -27.13 -19.90 0.02
C ILE A 131 -27.87 -21.26 0.10
N SER A 132 -28.90 -21.40 -0.71
CA SER A 132 -29.75 -22.63 -0.76
C SER A 132 -30.30 -23.06 0.61
N ASP A 133 -30.75 -22.10 1.43
CA ASP A 133 -31.29 -22.30 2.79
C ASP A 133 -30.30 -23.03 3.73
N SER A 134 -29.02 -22.90 3.49
CA SER A 134 -27.96 -23.49 4.29
C SER A 134 -27.34 -22.47 5.25
N ARG A 135 -26.33 -22.89 6.02
CA ARG A 135 -25.49 -22.01 6.84
C ARG A 135 -24.31 -21.40 6.07
N ILE A 136 -24.21 -21.70 4.77
CA ILE A 136 -23.08 -21.28 3.96
C ILE A 136 -23.36 -19.92 3.36
N ASP A 137 -22.41 -18.99 3.51
CA ASP A 137 -22.46 -17.68 2.86
C ASP A 137 -21.53 -17.68 1.64
N LEU A 138 -21.96 -17.02 0.57
CA LEU A 138 -21.18 -16.83 -0.64
C LEU A 138 -20.85 -15.35 -0.80
N GLY A 139 -19.56 -15.03 -0.69
CA GLY A 139 -19.01 -13.71 -0.96
C GLY A 139 -18.52 -13.60 -2.41
N TRP A 140 -18.85 -12.50 -3.06
CA TRP A 140 -18.32 -12.08 -4.35
C TRP A 140 -17.38 -10.90 -4.15
N ILE A 141 -16.21 -10.95 -4.76
CA ILE A 141 -15.18 -9.92 -4.65
C ILE A 141 -14.76 -9.51 -6.06
N LEU A 142 -14.80 -8.21 -6.32
CA LEU A 142 -14.22 -7.62 -7.53
C LEU A 142 -13.34 -6.44 -7.12
N GLU A 143 -12.14 -6.38 -7.65
CA GLU A 143 -11.21 -5.29 -7.44
C GLU A 143 -10.57 -4.87 -8.76
N ALA A 144 -10.53 -3.57 -9.02
CA ALA A 144 -9.86 -2.97 -10.16
C ALA A 144 -8.77 -2.03 -9.66
N ASN A 145 -7.58 -2.15 -10.24
CA ASN A 145 -6.42 -1.36 -9.89
C ASN A 145 -5.99 -0.48 -11.07
N HIS A 146 -5.60 0.73 -10.77
CA HIS A 146 -5.01 1.68 -11.72
C HIS A 146 -3.74 2.28 -11.14
N ASP A 147 -2.69 2.37 -11.95
CA ASP A 147 -1.43 3.04 -11.58
C ASP A 147 -0.84 3.67 -12.84
N ASP A 148 -0.68 5.00 -12.84
CA ASP A 148 -0.15 5.78 -13.98
C ASP A 148 1.23 5.28 -14.45
N ARG A 149 1.97 4.56 -13.60
CA ARG A 149 3.30 4.02 -13.89
C ARG A 149 3.26 2.70 -14.64
N LEU A 150 2.11 2.05 -14.70
CA LEU A 150 1.90 0.74 -15.32
C LEU A 150 1.17 0.91 -16.66
N SER A 151 1.50 0.06 -17.62
CA SER A 151 0.84 0.02 -18.92
C SER A 151 -0.50 -0.71 -18.93
N SER A 152 -0.87 -1.36 -17.83
CA SER A 152 -2.11 -2.12 -17.69
C SER A 152 -2.78 -1.84 -16.34
N SER A 153 -4.11 -1.92 -16.33
CA SER A 153 -4.93 -1.81 -15.13
C SER A 153 -5.45 -3.20 -14.77
N PRO A 154 -4.79 -3.94 -13.87
CA PRO A 154 -5.21 -5.28 -13.50
C PRO A 154 -6.52 -5.23 -12.70
N PHE A 155 -7.32 -6.30 -12.84
CA PHE A 155 -8.48 -6.52 -12.00
C PHE A 155 -8.41 -7.92 -11.38
N VAL A 156 -9.06 -8.09 -10.24
CA VAL A 156 -9.16 -9.36 -9.50
C VAL A 156 -10.63 -9.69 -9.35
N VAL A 157 -11.00 -10.92 -9.64
CA VAL A 157 -12.32 -11.48 -9.34
C VAL A 157 -12.13 -12.64 -8.38
N GLY A 158 -12.89 -12.64 -7.30
CA GLY A 158 -12.81 -13.69 -6.30
C GLY A 158 -14.17 -14.09 -5.74
N THR A 159 -14.21 -15.27 -5.15
CA THR A 159 -15.34 -15.76 -4.37
C THR A 159 -14.86 -16.30 -3.03
N ARG A 160 -15.67 -16.14 -2.01
CA ARG A 160 -15.44 -16.67 -0.67
C ARG A 160 -16.63 -17.46 -0.21
N LEU A 161 -16.42 -18.73 0.13
CA LEU A 161 -17.41 -19.56 0.83
C LEU A 161 -17.08 -19.56 2.32
N THR A 162 -18.03 -19.17 3.15
CA THR A 162 -17.92 -19.20 4.61
C THR A 162 -18.92 -20.24 5.14
N PHE A 163 -18.45 -21.24 5.85
CA PHE A 163 -19.27 -22.36 6.28
C PHE A 163 -20.03 -22.10 7.58
N ASN A 164 -19.67 -21.05 8.32
CA ASN A 164 -20.26 -20.70 9.62
C ASN A 164 -20.32 -21.88 10.59
N ASP A 165 -19.27 -22.70 10.55
CA ASP A 165 -19.08 -23.84 11.44
C ASP A 165 -18.31 -23.42 12.72
N SER A 166 -18.11 -24.36 13.63
CA SER A 166 -17.42 -24.11 14.90
C SER A 166 -15.92 -23.78 14.73
N TYR A 167 -15.38 -23.88 13.52
CA TYR A 167 -13.98 -23.61 13.19
C TYR A 167 -13.82 -22.39 12.29
N ASP A 168 -14.91 -21.67 11.98
CA ASP A 168 -14.92 -20.52 11.05
C ASP A 168 -14.26 -20.86 9.69
N SER A 169 -14.54 -22.06 9.17
CA SER A 169 -13.93 -22.57 7.95
C SER A 169 -14.32 -21.74 6.73
N GLN A 170 -13.32 -21.40 5.90
CA GLN A 170 -13.53 -20.61 4.68
C GLN A 170 -12.73 -21.17 3.51
N ILE A 171 -13.27 -21.04 2.30
CA ILE A 171 -12.57 -21.29 1.04
C ILE A 171 -12.58 -20.00 0.23
N LEU A 172 -11.39 -19.52 -0.14
CA LEU A 172 -11.20 -18.37 -1.02
C LEU A 172 -10.67 -18.84 -2.36
N SER A 173 -11.28 -18.40 -3.46
CA SER A 173 -10.83 -18.62 -4.82
C SER A 173 -10.85 -17.29 -5.58
N GLY A 174 -9.83 -17.06 -6.42
CA GLY A 174 -9.73 -15.83 -7.21
C GLY A 174 -8.72 -15.97 -8.37
N MET A 175 -8.80 -15.03 -9.33
CA MET A 175 -7.88 -14.91 -10.46
C MET A 175 -7.69 -13.42 -10.85
#